data_d1e9427e99fd81431db37f6a23dff120
#
_entry.id   d1e9427e99fd81431db37f6a23dff120
#
_cell.length_a   1.000
_cell.length_b   1.000
_cell.length_c   1.000
_cell.angle_alpha   90.00
_cell.angle_beta   90.00
_cell.angle_gamma   90.00
#
_symmetry.space_group_name_H-M   'P 1'
#
loop_
_entity.id
_entity.type
_entity.pdbx_description
1 polymer ?
#
loop_
_entity_poly.entity_id
_entity_poly.type
_entity_poly.pdbx_seq_one_letter_code
_entity_poly.pdbx_strand_id
1 'polypeptide(L)'
;MCMRIVALLVVASVSVSAETIQGRWKLVAAEDIRTDGSVGRYPWGRHPVGSIVVEGGACYLQIMSSDVPSFTETTSIGQQMKAALLSTYIAYSGPCTINETEGSVTLKVEAAWRPDYVGTEQKRFFRFENGVLFFGPAPGSLRAGNETLTRRLTLDRVQ
;
A
#
# COMPACT_ATOMS: atom_id res chain seq x y z
N MET A 1 -67.19 -16.65 -1.32
CA MET A 1 -66.32 -15.80 -2.16
C MET A 1 -65.00 -15.66 -1.40
N CYS A 2 -64.03 -16.55 -1.70
CA CYS A 2 -62.76 -16.59 -0.98
C CYS A 2 -61.71 -15.75 -1.75
N MET A 3 -61.26 -14.68 -1.11
CA MET A 3 -60.23 -13.77 -1.63
C MET A 3 -58.85 -14.33 -1.25
N ARG A 4 -58.11 -14.84 -2.26
CA ARG A 4 -56.70 -15.31 -2.07
C ARG A 4 -55.78 -14.08 -2.14
N ILE A 5 -55.16 -13.78 -0.99
CA ILE A 5 -54.08 -12.77 -0.91
C ILE A 5 -52.80 -13.45 -1.38
N VAL A 6 -52.25 -13.03 -2.52
CA VAL A 6 -50.91 -13.43 -2.99
C VAL A 6 -49.91 -12.46 -2.37
N ALA A 7 -49.13 -12.93 -1.42
CA ALA A 7 -48.01 -12.17 -0.88
C ALA A 7 -46.83 -12.23 -1.86
N LEU A 8 -46.47 -11.09 -2.43
CA LEU A 8 -45.30 -10.95 -3.30
C LEU A 8 -44.05 -10.81 -2.42
N LEU A 9 -43.21 -11.84 -2.37
CA LEU A 9 -41.91 -11.78 -1.69
C LEU A 9 -40.93 -11.03 -2.61
N VAL A 10 -40.56 -9.81 -2.24
CA VAL A 10 -39.47 -9.06 -2.88
C VAL A 10 -38.16 -9.51 -2.28
N VAL A 11 -37.38 -10.33 -3.00
CA VAL A 11 -36.02 -10.70 -2.62
C VAL A 11 -35.08 -9.57 -3.07
N ALA A 12 -34.63 -8.75 -2.14
CA ALA A 12 -33.61 -7.75 -2.39
C ALA A 12 -32.26 -8.46 -2.60
N SER A 13 -31.76 -8.49 -3.82
CA SER A 13 -30.42 -8.98 -4.14
C SER A 13 -29.39 -7.96 -3.60
N VAL A 14 -28.69 -8.28 -2.53
CA VAL A 14 -27.52 -7.52 -2.08
C VAL A 14 -26.37 -7.89 -3.02
N SER A 15 -26.03 -7.01 -3.95
CA SER A 15 -24.83 -7.15 -4.77
C SER A 15 -23.62 -6.92 -3.87
N VAL A 16 -22.94 -7.99 -3.45
CA VAL A 16 -21.61 -7.90 -2.84
C VAL A 16 -20.64 -7.52 -3.96
N SER A 17 -20.23 -6.26 -4.03
CA SER A 17 -19.16 -5.85 -4.91
C SER A 17 -17.88 -6.55 -4.46
N ALA A 18 -17.25 -7.31 -5.34
CA ALA A 18 -15.96 -7.91 -5.05
C ALA A 18 -14.94 -6.81 -4.73
N GLU A 19 -14.21 -6.97 -3.63
CA GLU A 19 -13.13 -6.07 -3.28
C GLU A 19 -12.04 -6.15 -4.37
N THR A 20 -11.60 -5.02 -4.88
CA THR A 20 -10.54 -4.92 -5.90
C THR A 20 -9.49 -3.93 -5.46
N ILE A 21 -8.23 -4.20 -5.85
CA ILE A 21 -7.12 -3.28 -5.61
C ILE A 21 -7.21 -2.01 -6.48
N GLN A 22 -8.00 -2.03 -7.54
CA GLN A 22 -8.22 -0.85 -8.39
C GLN A 22 -8.74 0.34 -7.57
N GLY A 23 -8.21 1.53 -7.84
CA GLY A 23 -8.61 2.78 -7.22
C GLY A 23 -7.52 3.42 -6.39
N ARG A 24 -7.93 4.30 -5.47
CA ARG A 24 -7.05 5.12 -4.63
C ARG A 24 -7.09 4.66 -3.19
N TRP A 25 -5.92 4.56 -2.59
CA TRP A 25 -5.73 4.06 -1.24
C TRP A 25 -4.86 5.03 -0.44
N LYS A 26 -5.34 5.42 0.73
CA LYS A 26 -4.62 6.26 1.68
C LYS A 26 -3.89 5.39 2.70
N LEU A 27 -2.61 5.66 2.92
CA LEU A 27 -1.83 4.98 3.94
C LEU A 27 -2.30 5.35 5.35
N VAL A 28 -2.52 4.33 6.17
CA VAL A 28 -2.88 4.44 7.60
C VAL A 28 -1.68 4.06 8.47
N ALA A 29 -1.00 2.96 8.13
CA ALA A 29 0.15 2.49 8.87
C ALA A 29 1.15 1.78 7.96
N ALA A 30 2.42 1.80 8.36
CA ALA A 30 3.50 1.04 7.73
C ALA A 30 4.34 0.38 8.83
N GLU A 31 4.35 -0.93 8.84
CA GLU A 31 4.94 -1.72 9.92
C GLU A 31 5.81 -2.84 9.35
N ASP A 32 6.92 -3.13 9.99
CA ASP A 32 7.69 -4.34 9.78
C ASP A 32 7.38 -5.31 10.92
N ILE A 33 6.69 -6.41 10.61
CA ILE A 33 6.13 -7.38 11.54
C ILE A 33 7.10 -8.54 11.71
N ARG A 34 7.36 -8.95 12.95
CA ARG A 34 8.12 -10.15 13.28
C ARG A 34 7.34 -11.41 13.01
N THR A 35 8.01 -12.56 13.05
CA THR A 35 7.39 -13.88 12.86
C THR A 35 6.38 -14.25 13.95
N ASP A 36 6.49 -13.64 15.15
CA ASP A 36 5.55 -13.81 16.26
C ASP A 36 4.33 -12.87 16.17
N GLY A 37 4.24 -12.06 15.10
CA GLY A 37 3.16 -11.10 14.88
C GLY A 37 3.35 -9.74 15.55
N SER A 38 4.38 -9.56 16.37
CA SER A 38 4.68 -8.26 17.00
C SER A 38 5.29 -7.27 15.99
N VAL A 39 5.08 -5.98 16.24
CA VAL A 39 5.71 -4.92 15.43
C VAL A 39 7.18 -4.81 15.81
N GLY A 40 8.07 -5.02 14.83
CA GLY A 40 9.49 -4.89 14.98
C GLY A 40 9.95 -3.44 14.87
N ARG A 41 9.46 -2.73 13.85
CA ARG A 41 9.79 -1.32 13.60
C ARG A 41 8.74 -0.63 12.74
N TYR A 42 8.80 0.70 12.72
CA TYR A 42 8.01 1.59 11.87
C TYR A 42 8.94 2.25 10.85
N PRO A 43 9.03 1.74 9.60
CA PRO A 43 10.04 2.19 8.63
C PRO A 43 9.91 3.65 8.22
N TRP A 44 8.72 4.23 8.34
CA TRP A 44 8.42 5.65 8.05
C TRP A 44 7.77 6.36 9.25
N GLY A 45 8.15 5.98 10.48
CA GLY A 45 7.54 6.53 11.69
C GLY A 45 6.17 5.92 12.00
N ARG A 46 5.58 6.34 13.12
CA ARG A 46 4.28 5.82 13.59
C ARG A 46 3.08 6.39 12.81
N HIS A 47 3.26 7.54 12.18
CA HIS A 47 2.22 8.26 11.44
C HIS A 47 2.69 8.58 10.02
N PRO A 48 2.97 7.57 9.17
CA PRO A 48 3.43 7.83 7.82
C PRO A 48 2.31 8.48 7.00
N VAL A 49 2.70 9.27 6.01
CA VAL A 49 1.78 9.82 5.01
C VAL A 49 2.08 9.20 3.66
N GLY A 50 1.03 8.89 2.90
CA GLY A 50 1.24 8.30 1.59
C GLY A 50 -0.03 7.78 0.95
N SER A 51 0.12 7.29 -0.25
CA SER A 51 -0.96 6.72 -1.04
C SER A 51 -0.46 5.68 -2.02
N ILE A 52 -1.39 4.82 -2.43
CA ILE A 52 -1.25 3.94 -3.58
C ILE A 52 -2.41 4.24 -4.52
N VAL A 53 -2.12 4.34 -5.81
CA VAL A 53 -3.12 4.46 -6.86
C VAL A 53 -2.90 3.35 -7.86
N VAL A 54 -3.96 2.62 -8.20
CA VAL A 54 -3.98 1.54 -9.19
C VAL A 54 -5.11 1.86 -10.16
N GLU A 55 -4.78 2.43 -11.30
CA GLU A 55 -5.76 2.87 -12.30
C GLU A 55 -5.21 2.70 -13.73
N GLY A 56 -6.08 2.27 -14.64
CA GLY A 56 -5.76 2.23 -16.07
C GLY A 56 -4.54 1.38 -16.46
N GLY A 57 -4.22 0.34 -15.68
CA GLY A 57 -3.03 -0.49 -15.89
C GLY A 57 -1.73 0.14 -15.40
N ALA A 58 -1.81 1.25 -14.66
CA ALA A 58 -0.66 1.90 -14.04
C ALA A 58 -0.78 1.90 -12.52
N CYS A 59 0.36 1.83 -11.84
CA CYS A 59 0.46 1.87 -10.39
C CYS A 59 1.39 3.01 -9.97
N TYR A 60 0.99 3.70 -8.91
CA TYR A 60 1.73 4.80 -8.28
C TYR A 60 1.79 4.55 -6.79
N LEU A 61 2.97 4.60 -6.21
CA LEU A 61 3.17 4.49 -4.77
C LEU A 61 4.01 5.65 -4.30
N GLN A 62 3.57 6.28 -3.22
CA GLN A 62 4.31 7.33 -2.53
C GLN A 62 4.11 7.20 -1.03
N ILE A 63 5.21 7.17 -0.28
CA ILE A 63 5.21 7.12 1.19
C ILE A 63 6.28 8.04 1.72
N MET A 64 5.96 8.80 2.75
CA MET A 64 6.88 9.70 3.44
C MET A 64 6.68 9.59 4.95
N SER A 65 7.75 9.71 5.72
CA SER A 65 7.67 9.92 7.15
C SER A 65 7.15 11.32 7.46
N SER A 66 6.21 11.43 8.40
CA SER A 66 5.77 12.73 8.94
C SER A 66 6.76 13.32 9.96
N ASP A 67 7.73 12.54 10.40
CA ASP A 67 8.71 12.94 11.42
C ASP A 67 9.91 13.70 10.83
N VAL A 68 9.94 13.89 9.51
CA VAL A 68 10.98 14.66 8.84
C VAL A 68 10.76 16.15 9.11
N PRO A 69 11.73 16.84 9.72
CA PRO A 69 11.60 18.28 9.95
C PRO A 69 11.61 19.05 8.64
N SER A 70 10.97 20.22 8.61
CA SER A 70 11.04 21.15 7.48
C SER A 70 12.49 21.56 7.22
N PHE A 71 12.86 21.64 5.95
CA PHE A 71 14.17 22.18 5.57
C PHE A 71 14.23 23.66 5.90
N THR A 72 15.34 24.09 6.52
CA THR A 72 15.61 25.51 6.81
C THR A 72 16.69 26.02 5.89
N GLU A 73 16.64 27.31 5.53
CA GLU A 73 17.62 27.94 4.64
C GLU A 73 19.06 27.98 5.22
N THR A 74 19.20 27.75 6.53
CA THR A 74 20.49 27.84 7.25
C THR A 74 21.35 26.60 7.18
N THR A 75 20.83 25.49 6.67
CA THR A 75 21.53 24.20 6.56
C THR A 75 21.78 23.84 5.10
N SER A 76 22.90 23.16 4.82
CA SER A 76 23.18 22.71 3.45
C SER A 76 22.04 21.77 2.99
N ILE A 77 21.11 22.35 2.25
CA ILE A 77 19.91 21.68 1.71
C ILE A 77 20.26 20.34 1.06
N GLY A 78 21.43 20.25 0.38
CA GLY A 78 21.85 19.02 -0.30
C GLY A 78 22.08 17.83 0.62
N GLN A 79 22.65 18.00 1.81
CA GLN A 79 22.87 16.90 2.76
C GLN A 79 21.58 16.49 3.45
N GLN A 80 20.74 17.43 3.84
CA GLN A 80 19.44 17.17 4.45
C GLN A 80 18.50 16.47 3.48
N MET A 81 18.44 16.90 2.22
CA MET A 81 17.63 16.25 1.20
C MET A 81 18.08 14.82 0.92
N LYS A 82 19.38 14.54 0.85
CA LYS A 82 19.88 13.17 0.68
C LYS A 82 19.46 12.26 1.82
N ALA A 83 19.64 12.70 3.06
CA ALA A 83 19.25 11.92 4.23
C ALA A 83 17.73 11.67 4.27
N ALA A 84 16.92 12.69 4.02
CA ALA A 84 15.47 12.59 4.00
C ALA A 84 14.97 11.66 2.87
N LEU A 85 15.40 11.89 1.64
CA LEU A 85 14.93 11.12 0.48
C LEU A 85 15.35 9.65 0.51
N LEU A 86 16.52 9.32 1.03
CA LEU A 86 16.98 7.94 1.03
C LEU A 86 16.41 7.11 2.18
N SER A 87 16.08 7.71 3.31
CA SER A 87 15.66 6.99 4.52
C SER A 87 14.18 7.15 4.88
N THR A 88 13.54 8.25 4.47
CA THR A 88 12.21 8.64 4.95
C THR A 88 11.17 8.81 3.85
N TYR A 89 11.57 8.63 2.60
CA TYR A 89 10.70 8.77 1.43
C TYR A 89 10.90 7.61 0.46
N ILE A 90 9.81 7.13 -0.12
CA ILE A 90 9.80 6.19 -1.23
C ILE A 90 8.70 6.59 -2.21
N ALA A 91 9.02 6.65 -3.49
CA ALA A 91 8.05 6.85 -4.55
C ALA A 91 8.50 6.11 -5.81
N TYR A 92 7.58 5.42 -6.45
CA TYR A 92 7.81 4.82 -7.76
C TYR A 92 6.50 4.59 -8.49
N SER A 93 6.57 4.56 -9.81
CA SER A 93 5.42 4.37 -10.68
C SER A 93 5.80 3.69 -11.98
N GLY A 94 4.79 3.17 -12.66
CA GLY A 94 4.89 2.56 -13.98
C GLY A 94 3.70 1.67 -14.29
N PRO A 95 3.70 1.00 -15.45
CA PRO A 95 2.67 0.03 -15.79
C PRO A 95 2.68 -1.14 -14.83
N CYS A 96 1.49 -1.65 -14.51
CA CYS A 96 1.37 -2.78 -13.62
C CYS A 96 0.35 -3.82 -14.08
N THR A 97 0.60 -5.07 -13.69
CA THR A 97 -0.27 -6.22 -13.93
C THR A 97 -0.77 -6.75 -12.60
N ILE A 98 -2.09 -6.93 -12.49
CA ILE A 98 -2.76 -7.46 -11.30
C ILE A 98 -3.04 -8.95 -11.50
N ASN A 99 -2.74 -9.75 -10.50
CA ASN A 99 -3.14 -11.16 -10.39
C ASN A 99 -4.05 -11.30 -9.16
N GLU A 100 -5.36 -11.21 -9.39
CA GLU A 100 -6.37 -11.30 -8.32
C GLU A 100 -6.39 -12.67 -7.65
N THR A 101 -6.10 -13.75 -8.39
CA THR A 101 -6.07 -15.11 -7.84
C THR A 101 -4.92 -15.31 -6.85
N GLU A 102 -3.77 -14.73 -7.13
CA GLU A 102 -2.60 -14.76 -6.24
C GLU A 102 -2.68 -13.67 -5.17
N GLY A 103 -3.49 -12.63 -5.36
CA GLY A 103 -3.46 -11.44 -4.52
C GLY A 103 -2.16 -10.67 -4.71
N SER A 104 -1.75 -10.44 -5.95
CA SER A 104 -0.49 -9.74 -6.24
C SER A 104 -0.62 -8.71 -7.36
N VAL A 105 0.24 -7.72 -7.32
CA VAL A 105 0.47 -6.76 -8.40
C VAL A 105 1.96 -6.67 -8.69
N THR A 106 2.31 -6.73 -9.97
CA THR A 106 3.69 -6.55 -10.45
C THR A 106 3.77 -5.23 -11.20
N LEU A 107 4.59 -4.31 -10.72
CA LEU A 107 4.82 -2.99 -11.28
C LEU A 107 6.19 -2.97 -11.94
N LYS A 108 6.27 -2.60 -13.22
CA LYS A 108 7.52 -2.32 -13.92
C LYS A 108 7.86 -0.84 -13.70
N VAL A 109 8.94 -0.58 -12.98
CA VAL A 109 9.27 0.78 -12.57
C VAL A 109 9.80 1.60 -13.74
N GLU A 110 9.11 2.69 -14.09
CA GLU A 110 9.53 3.66 -15.10
C GLU A 110 10.06 4.95 -14.47
N ALA A 111 9.54 5.31 -13.28
CA ALA A 111 10.01 6.45 -12.50
C ALA A 111 10.10 6.11 -11.02
N ALA A 112 11.15 6.57 -10.35
CA ALA A 112 11.38 6.32 -8.93
C ALA A 112 12.20 7.43 -8.27
N TRP A 113 12.09 7.49 -6.92
CA TRP A 113 12.92 8.40 -6.10
C TRP A 113 14.42 8.07 -6.12
N ARG A 114 14.77 6.84 -6.51
CA ARG A 114 16.14 6.36 -6.68
C ARG A 114 16.34 5.84 -8.10
N PRO A 115 17.42 6.26 -8.78
CA PRO A 115 17.69 5.84 -10.15
C PRO A 115 17.84 4.32 -10.33
N ASP A 116 18.40 3.63 -9.34
CA ASP A 116 18.61 2.17 -9.36
C ASP A 116 17.31 1.34 -9.26
N TYR A 117 16.18 1.99 -8.95
CA TYR A 117 14.87 1.35 -9.00
C TYR A 117 14.27 1.31 -10.40
N VAL A 118 14.65 2.27 -11.26
CA VAL A 118 14.14 2.36 -12.64
C VAL A 118 14.55 1.13 -13.46
N GLY A 119 13.62 0.55 -14.18
CA GLY A 119 13.81 -0.68 -14.96
C GLY A 119 13.63 -1.97 -14.16
N THR A 120 13.48 -1.91 -12.84
CA THR A 120 13.19 -3.11 -12.03
C THR A 120 11.72 -3.48 -12.05
N GLU A 121 11.41 -4.72 -11.67
CA GLU A 121 10.06 -5.18 -11.39
C GLU A 121 9.83 -5.26 -9.89
N GLN A 122 8.72 -4.65 -9.43
CA GLN A 122 8.34 -4.62 -8.03
C GLN A 122 7.06 -5.44 -7.84
N LYS A 123 7.19 -6.70 -7.46
CA LYS A 123 6.04 -7.54 -7.09
C LYS A 123 5.64 -7.22 -5.66
N ARG A 124 4.34 -7.00 -5.45
CA ARG A 124 3.72 -6.75 -4.16
C ARG A 124 2.52 -7.67 -3.99
N PHE A 125 2.29 -8.10 -2.76
CA PHE A 125 1.14 -8.91 -2.38
C PHE A 125 0.11 -8.04 -1.68
N PHE A 126 -1.16 -8.38 -1.89
CA PHE A 126 -2.27 -7.69 -1.26
C PHE A 126 -3.36 -8.65 -0.79
N ARG A 127 -4.09 -8.23 0.22
CA ARG A 127 -5.30 -8.88 0.68
C ARG A 127 -6.23 -7.85 1.31
N PHE A 128 -7.51 -8.18 1.36
CA PHE A 128 -8.54 -7.37 2.00
C PHE A 128 -9.03 -8.04 3.27
N GLU A 129 -9.25 -7.24 4.31
CA GLU A 129 -9.91 -7.64 5.55
C GLU A 129 -10.83 -6.51 5.98
N ASN A 130 -12.15 -6.73 5.96
CA ASN A 130 -13.16 -5.74 6.36
C ASN A 130 -13.04 -4.38 5.64
N GLY A 131 -12.77 -4.38 4.34
CA GLY A 131 -12.62 -3.16 3.53
C GLY A 131 -11.25 -2.49 3.63
N VAL A 132 -10.35 -2.98 4.49
CA VAL A 132 -8.98 -2.51 4.64
C VAL A 132 -8.06 -3.27 3.70
N LEU A 133 -7.22 -2.57 2.96
CA LEU A 133 -6.19 -3.15 2.10
C LEU A 133 -4.89 -3.32 2.88
N PHE A 134 -4.40 -4.55 2.95
CA PHE A 134 -3.04 -4.86 3.39
C PHE A 134 -2.16 -5.08 2.15
N PHE A 135 -1.00 -4.43 2.12
CA PHE A 135 -0.13 -4.40 0.95
C PHE A 135 1.35 -4.45 1.35
N GLY A 136 2.17 -5.15 0.59
CA GLY A 136 3.60 -5.20 0.88
C GLY A 136 4.39 -6.16 -0.01
N PRO A 137 5.71 -6.26 0.17
CA PRO A 137 6.53 -7.29 -0.47
C PRO A 137 6.16 -8.68 0.05
N ALA A 138 6.78 -9.72 -0.51
CA ALA A 138 6.56 -11.09 -0.05
C ALA A 138 6.78 -11.20 1.48
N PRO A 139 5.92 -11.94 2.19
CA PRO A 139 6.10 -12.20 3.61
C PRO A 139 7.49 -12.75 3.92
N GLY A 140 8.12 -12.25 4.99
CA GLY A 140 9.44 -12.70 5.41
C GLY A 140 10.59 -12.30 4.48
N SER A 141 10.37 -11.41 3.51
CA SER A 141 11.40 -11.01 2.54
C SER A 141 12.38 -9.97 3.06
N LEU A 142 12.11 -9.35 4.20
CA LEU A 142 12.98 -8.33 4.79
C LEU A 142 13.91 -8.93 5.85
N ARG A 143 15.12 -8.37 5.91
CA ARG A 143 16.11 -8.70 6.93
C ARG A 143 16.51 -7.44 7.71
N ALA A 144 16.57 -7.56 9.04
CA ALA A 144 17.07 -6.52 9.92
C ALA A 144 18.02 -7.19 10.94
N GLY A 145 19.33 -7.19 10.66
CA GLY A 145 20.27 -8.03 11.37
C GLY A 145 19.89 -9.51 11.21
N ASN A 146 19.68 -10.20 12.32
CA ASN A 146 19.28 -11.62 12.35
C ASN A 146 17.76 -11.83 12.28
N GLU A 147 16.95 -10.76 12.31
CA GLU A 147 15.51 -10.84 12.29
C GLU A 147 14.96 -10.96 10.85
N THR A 148 13.97 -11.84 10.68
CA THR A 148 13.13 -11.92 9.50
C THR A 148 11.87 -11.10 9.73
N LEU A 149 11.56 -10.17 8.83
CA LEU A 149 10.43 -9.26 8.95
C LEU A 149 9.54 -9.32 7.72
N THR A 150 8.27 -9.03 7.92
CA THR A 150 7.27 -8.83 6.86
C THR A 150 6.83 -7.36 6.89
N ARG A 151 7.08 -6.61 5.81
CA ARG A 151 6.53 -5.26 5.67
C ARG A 151 5.06 -5.32 5.35
N ARG A 152 4.28 -4.59 6.12
CA ARG A 152 2.84 -4.45 5.95
C ARG A 152 2.48 -2.97 5.87
N LEU A 153 1.87 -2.58 4.78
CA LEU A 153 1.16 -1.31 4.65
C LEU A 153 -0.33 -1.58 4.91
N THR A 154 -0.94 -0.76 5.73
CA THR A 154 -2.37 -0.75 6.00
C THR A 154 -2.97 0.47 5.33
N LEU A 155 -3.98 0.28 4.48
CA LEU A 155 -4.53 1.35 3.66
C LEU A 155 -6.06 1.33 3.67
N ASP A 156 -6.65 2.52 3.72
CA ASP A 156 -8.08 2.74 3.57
C ASP A 156 -8.41 3.22 2.15
N ARG A 157 -9.57 2.82 1.63
CA ARG A 157 -10.04 3.29 0.34
C ARG A 157 -10.40 4.77 0.41
N VAL A 158 -9.93 5.54 -0.57
CA VAL A 158 -10.37 6.93 -0.78
C VAL A 158 -11.65 6.91 -1.60
N GLN A 159 -12.70 7.53 -1.07
CA GLN A 159 -13.98 7.71 -1.76
C GLN A 159 -13.91 8.82 -2.81
#